data_05b7222d92229b2c95c3deafa3cdfc0a
#
_entry.id   05b7222d92229b2c95c3deafa3cdfc0a
#
_cell.length_a   1.000
_cell.length_b   1.000
_cell.length_c   1.000
_cell.angle_alpha   90.00
_cell.angle_beta   90.00
_cell.angle_gamma   90.00
#
_symmetry.space_group_name_H-M   'P 1'
#
loop_
_entity.id
_entity.type
_entity.pdbx_description
1 polymer ?
#
loop_
_entity_poly.entity_id
_entity_poly.type
_entity_poly.pdbx_seq_one_letter_code
_entity_poly.pdbx_strand_id
1 'polypeptide(L)'
;MFTLKGVDFMFRNDHDTYDRYSSYDSYGQEARIAGKQRYFAQTYGLMAGALAVTFLVALATARFFPQVAASSGIVIFLCIAQLVLVFSLSRSLTRGNTTSTLVKFLLYAAFTGVSFSSIFLYFRAETLVLCFLATAASFGGMALYGLYSKRDILSWGGTLFGGLIGLLVLMLLGFFLSVPTFHLFISVLGVLVFMGMTAYDTRKLSLMYDHAAGTRVGQAYSIYGAFQLYLDFINLFLYLVRLISLTDRD
;
A
#
# COMPACT_ATOMS: atom_id res chain seq x y z
N MET A 1 -45.61 -15.61 57.35
CA MET A 1 -44.67 -14.52 57.21
C MET A 1 -43.40 -15.09 56.55
N PHE A 2 -43.51 -15.37 55.22
CA PHE A 2 -42.38 -15.88 54.40
C PHE A 2 -41.66 -14.69 53.78
N THR A 3 -40.41 -14.57 54.11
CA THR A 3 -39.55 -13.41 53.95
C THR A 3 -39.07 -13.23 52.50
N LEU A 4 -39.31 -12.00 51.96
CA LEU A 4 -38.86 -11.44 50.69
C LEU A 4 -37.30 -11.39 50.52
N LYS A 5 -36.50 -11.97 51.43
CA LYS A 5 -35.05 -11.94 51.36
C LYS A 5 -34.43 -12.86 50.32
N GLY A 6 -35.12 -13.85 49.77
CA GLY A 6 -34.60 -14.78 48.76
C GLY A 6 -34.66 -14.23 47.35
N VAL A 7 -35.59 -13.32 47.08
CA VAL A 7 -35.79 -12.74 45.72
C VAL A 7 -34.74 -11.66 45.40
N ASP A 8 -34.40 -10.83 46.41
CA ASP A 8 -33.33 -9.81 46.25
C ASP A 8 -31.93 -10.38 45.99
N PHE A 9 -31.63 -11.58 46.52
CA PHE A 9 -30.36 -12.22 46.27
C PHE A 9 -30.23 -12.78 44.84
N MET A 10 -31.34 -13.25 44.28
CA MET A 10 -31.36 -13.80 42.91
C MET A 10 -31.23 -12.72 41.82
N PHE A 11 -31.86 -11.57 42.03
CA PHE A 11 -31.75 -10.43 41.08
C PHE A 11 -30.45 -9.65 41.21
N ARG A 12 -29.85 -9.60 42.39
CA ARG A 12 -28.55 -8.93 42.62
C ARG A 12 -27.38 -9.70 41.95
N ASN A 13 -27.44 -11.03 41.92
CA ASN A 13 -26.41 -11.86 41.30
C ASN A 13 -26.44 -11.83 39.78
N ASP A 14 -27.63 -11.58 39.17
CA ASP A 14 -27.74 -11.48 37.72
C ASP A 14 -27.18 -10.14 37.20
N HIS A 15 -27.39 -9.01 37.89
CA HIS A 15 -26.82 -7.72 37.52
C HIS A 15 -25.29 -7.70 37.58
N ASP A 16 -24.70 -8.21 38.66
CA ASP A 16 -23.24 -8.28 38.83
C ASP A 16 -22.58 -9.20 37.80
N THR A 17 -23.29 -10.23 37.32
CA THR A 17 -22.82 -11.14 36.29
C THR A 17 -22.92 -10.49 34.90
N TYR A 18 -24.01 -9.77 34.63
CA TYR A 18 -24.22 -9.05 33.36
C TYR A 18 -23.23 -7.90 33.19
N ASP A 19 -22.99 -7.12 34.24
CA ASP A 19 -22.01 -6.02 34.24
C ASP A 19 -20.57 -6.55 34.06
N ARG A 20 -20.26 -7.72 34.58
CA ARG A 20 -18.97 -8.39 34.40
C ARG A 20 -18.79 -8.89 32.97
N TYR A 21 -19.81 -9.50 32.36
CA TYR A 21 -19.76 -9.93 30.95
C TYR A 21 -19.65 -8.74 30.00
N SER A 22 -20.41 -7.67 30.23
CA SER A 22 -20.35 -6.45 29.42
C SER A 22 -19.00 -5.75 29.53
N SER A 23 -18.36 -5.76 30.71
CA SER A 23 -17.01 -5.20 30.88
C SER A 23 -15.93 -6.06 30.18
N TYR A 24 -16.01 -7.39 30.23
CA TYR A 24 -15.08 -8.26 29.49
C TYR A 24 -15.20 -8.09 27.98
N ASP A 25 -16.42 -7.93 27.45
CA ASP A 25 -16.65 -7.67 26.03
C ASP A 25 -16.11 -6.29 25.60
N SER A 26 -16.28 -5.26 26.43
CA SER A 26 -15.75 -3.93 26.13
C SER A 26 -14.22 -3.89 26.15
N TYR A 27 -13.57 -4.50 27.13
CA TYR A 27 -12.09 -4.64 27.17
C TYR A 27 -11.56 -5.43 25.98
N GLY A 28 -12.26 -6.48 25.56
CA GLY A 28 -11.90 -7.26 24.37
C GLY A 28 -11.99 -6.43 23.07
N GLN A 29 -13.02 -5.63 22.94
CA GLN A 29 -13.20 -4.73 21.80
C GLN A 29 -12.18 -3.59 21.77
N GLU A 30 -11.89 -2.96 22.91
CA GLU A 30 -10.87 -1.91 22.99
C GLU A 30 -9.48 -2.43 22.63
N ALA A 31 -9.10 -3.61 23.16
CA ALA A 31 -7.83 -4.26 22.83
C ALA A 31 -7.72 -4.59 21.33
N ARG A 32 -8.82 -5.01 20.70
CA ARG A 32 -8.88 -5.30 19.26
C ARG A 32 -8.75 -4.02 18.42
N ILE A 33 -9.42 -2.94 18.81
CA ILE A 33 -9.33 -1.64 18.13
C ILE A 33 -7.90 -1.09 18.22
N ALA A 34 -7.30 -1.09 19.43
CA ALA A 34 -5.93 -0.65 19.64
C ALA A 34 -4.92 -1.50 18.83
N GLY A 35 -5.11 -2.81 18.78
CA GLY A 35 -4.30 -3.72 17.97
C GLY A 35 -4.39 -3.42 16.49
N LYS A 36 -5.59 -3.13 15.97
CA LYS A 36 -5.83 -2.76 14.58
C LYS A 36 -5.17 -1.43 14.22
N GLN A 37 -5.29 -0.43 15.08
CA GLN A 37 -4.63 0.86 14.91
C GLN A 37 -3.11 0.70 14.86
N ARG A 38 -2.52 -0.10 15.76
CA ARG A 38 -1.09 -0.40 15.77
C ARG A 38 -0.63 -1.12 14.50
N TYR A 39 -1.41 -2.08 14.00
CA TYR A 39 -1.14 -2.78 12.75
C TYR A 39 -1.09 -1.81 11.56
N PHE A 40 -2.09 -0.94 11.42
CA PHE A 40 -2.11 0.07 10.36
C PHE A 40 -0.97 1.08 10.51
N ALA A 41 -0.70 1.57 11.72
CA ALA A 41 0.42 2.47 11.98
C ALA A 41 1.76 1.85 11.57
N GLN A 42 1.98 0.57 11.87
CA GLN A 42 3.18 -0.16 11.43
C GLN A 42 3.22 -0.32 9.90
N THR A 43 2.11 -0.71 9.28
CA THR A 43 2.02 -0.90 7.83
C THR A 43 2.31 0.40 7.07
N TYR A 44 1.63 1.49 7.41
CA TYR A 44 1.86 2.80 6.77
C TYR A 44 3.24 3.38 7.13
N GLY A 45 3.72 3.16 8.35
CA GLY A 45 5.05 3.58 8.77
C GLY A 45 6.17 2.88 7.97
N LEU A 46 6.05 1.57 7.74
CA LEU A 46 6.97 0.81 6.90
C LEU A 46 6.91 1.26 5.43
N MET A 47 5.71 1.50 4.91
CA MET A 47 5.51 2.06 3.57
C MET A 47 6.19 3.42 3.42
N ALA A 48 5.95 4.34 4.37
CA ALA A 48 6.56 5.67 4.36
C ALA A 48 8.09 5.60 4.47
N GLY A 49 8.62 4.71 5.30
CA GLY A 49 10.05 4.44 5.40
C GLY A 49 10.64 3.94 4.08
N ALA A 50 9.96 3.02 3.39
CA ALA A 50 10.40 2.53 2.08
C ALA A 50 10.33 3.62 1.00
N LEU A 51 9.30 4.48 1.02
CA LEU A 51 9.22 5.65 0.14
C LEU A 51 10.37 6.63 0.39
N ALA A 52 10.71 6.88 1.67
CA ALA A 52 11.86 7.70 2.02
C ALA A 52 13.18 7.11 1.51
N VAL A 53 13.39 5.79 1.64
CA VAL A 53 14.55 5.10 1.06
C VAL A 53 14.59 5.28 -0.46
N THR A 54 13.46 5.07 -1.14
CA THR A 54 13.37 5.27 -2.60
C THR A 54 13.76 6.69 -3.00
N PHE A 55 13.20 7.70 -2.33
CA PHE A 55 13.48 9.10 -2.61
C PHE A 55 14.95 9.46 -2.37
N LEU A 56 15.52 9.07 -1.21
CA LEU A 56 16.92 9.35 -0.86
C LEU A 56 17.90 8.68 -1.83
N VAL A 57 17.64 7.41 -2.19
CA VAL A 57 18.46 6.69 -3.17
C VAL A 57 18.34 7.32 -4.55
N ALA A 58 17.13 7.72 -4.99
CA ALA A 58 16.93 8.38 -6.27
C ALA A 58 17.68 9.71 -6.35
N LEU A 59 17.56 10.53 -5.31
CA LEU A 59 18.27 11.82 -5.22
C LEU A 59 19.80 11.64 -5.18
N ALA A 60 20.28 10.70 -4.37
CA ALA A 60 21.71 10.38 -4.28
C ALA A 60 22.26 9.88 -5.62
N THR A 61 21.55 8.97 -6.28
CA THR A 61 21.96 8.45 -7.59
C THR A 61 21.97 9.56 -8.65
N ALA A 62 20.94 10.39 -8.72
CA ALA A 62 20.89 11.49 -9.67
C ALA A 62 22.03 12.53 -9.43
N ARG A 63 22.38 12.77 -8.15
CA ARG A 63 23.37 13.80 -7.77
C ARG A 63 24.82 13.30 -7.91
N PHE A 64 25.10 12.06 -7.49
CA PHE A 64 26.47 11.54 -7.39
C PHE A 64 26.82 10.59 -8.52
N PHE A 65 25.84 9.95 -9.17
CA PHE A 65 26.05 8.94 -10.22
C PHE A 65 25.13 9.20 -11.43
N PRO A 66 25.22 10.39 -12.07
CA PRO A 66 24.32 10.75 -13.18
C PRO A 66 24.43 9.79 -14.38
N GLN A 67 25.59 9.16 -14.58
CA GLN A 67 25.77 8.14 -15.62
C GLN A 67 24.90 6.90 -15.39
N VAL A 68 24.72 6.49 -14.12
CA VAL A 68 23.82 5.39 -13.72
C VAL A 68 22.37 5.79 -13.97
N ALA A 69 22.01 7.00 -13.58
CA ALA A 69 20.67 7.55 -13.79
C ALA A 69 20.28 7.64 -15.27
N ALA A 70 21.24 7.92 -16.16
CA ALA A 70 21.03 8.03 -17.60
C ALA A 70 21.11 6.68 -18.35
N SER A 71 21.53 5.60 -17.68
CA SER A 71 21.77 4.30 -18.33
C SER A 71 20.51 3.45 -18.44
N SER A 72 19.93 3.36 -19.64
CA SER A 72 18.78 2.48 -19.91
C SER A 72 19.08 1.00 -19.64
N GLY A 73 20.31 0.54 -19.83
CA GLY A 73 20.72 -0.85 -19.58
C GLY A 73 20.66 -1.19 -18.08
N ILE A 74 21.08 -0.26 -17.21
CA ILE A 74 20.98 -0.43 -15.75
C ILE A 74 19.51 -0.45 -15.33
N VAL A 75 18.68 0.44 -15.85
CA VAL A 75 17.24 0.47 -15.53
C VAL A 75 16.57 -0.85 -15.91
N ILE A 76 16.83 -1.38 -17.11
CA ILE A 76 16.27 -2.67 -17.55
C ILE A 76 16.74 -3.82 -16.63
N PHE A 77 18.03 -3.86 -16.29
CA PHE A 77 18.56 -4.86 -15.34
C PHE A 77 17.86 -4.78 -13.99
N LEU A 78 17.67 -3.57 -13.46
CA LEU A 78 16.99 -3.35 -12.19
C LEU A 78 15.51 -3.76 -12.26
N CYS A 79 14.81 -3.51 -13.36
CA CYS A 79 13.44 -3.98 -13.55
C CYS A 79 13.35 -5.50 -13.45
N ILE A 80 14.28 -6.23 -14.09
CA ILE A 80 14.34 -7.70 -13.99
C ILE A 80 14.66 -8.14 -12.56
N ALA A 81 15.63 -7.51 -11.90
CA ALA A 81 15.98 -7.81 -10.51
C ALA A 81 14.81 -7.55 -9.55
N GLN A 82 14.03 -6.50 -9.77
CA GLN A 82 12.82 -6.19 -9.00
C GLN A 82 11.75 -7.28 -9.16
N LEU A 83 11.54 -7.83 -10.36
CA LEU A 83 10.62 -8.95 -10.55
C LEU A 83 11.06 -10.17 -9.74
N VAL A 84 12.35 -10.52 -9.75
CA VAL A 84 12.89 -11.61 -8.93
C VAL A 84 12.70 -11.34 -7.44
N LEU A 85 12.89 -10.09 -7.00
CA LEU A 85 12.68 -9.69 -5.61
C LEU A 85 11.21 -9.85 -5.18
N VAL A 86 10.23 -9.49 -6.02
CA VAL A 86 8.80 -9.66 -5.73
C VAL A 86 8.46 -11.13 -5.47
N PHE A 87 8.88 -12.04 -6.37
CA PHE A 87 8.67 -13.48 -6.19
C PHE A 87 9.39 -14.02 -4.95
N SER A 88 10.62 -13.56 -4.70
CA SER A 88 11.40 -13.94 -3.52
C SER A 88 10.78 -13.43 -2.21
N LEU A 89 10.19 -12.23 -2.22
CA LEU A 89 9.49 -11.63 -1.09
C LEU A 89 8.24 -12.44 -0.74
N SER A 90 7.42 -12.77 -1.73
CA SER A 90 6.22 -13.61 -1.55
C SER A 90 6.56 -14.97 -0.94
N ARG A 91 7.65 -15.61 -1.39
CA ARG A 91 8.13 -16.89 -0.81
C ARG A 91 8.66 -16.73 0.62
N SER A 92 9.28 -15.60 0.96
CA SER A 92 9.75 -15.30 2.32
C SER A 92 8.60 -15.11 3.29
N LEU A 93 7.52 -14.46 2.82
CA LEU A 93 6.28 -14.26 3.57
C LEU A 93 5.64 -15.61 3.94
N THR A 94 5.48 -16.53 2.99
CA THR A 94 4.88 -17.86 3.23
C THR A 94 5.68 -18.69 4.22
N ARG A 95 6.99 -18.43 4.35
CA ARG A 95 7.87 -19.07 5.34
C ARG A 95 7.87 -18.39 6.71
N GLY A 96 7.13 -17.28 6.89
CA GLY A 96 7.05 -16.52 8.13
C GLY A 96 8.36 -15.81 8.53
N ASN A 97 9.31 -15.64 7.61
CA ASN A 97 10.59 -14.99 7.90
C ASN A 97 10.48 -13.47 7.74
N THR A 98 10.09 -12.80 8.82
CA THR A 98 9.85 -11.35 8.89
C THR A 98 11.08 -10.53 8.49
N THR A 99 12.26 -10.88 9.02
CA THR A 99 13.52 -10.16 8.73
C THR A 99 13.89 -10.25 7.27
N SER A 100 13.83 -11.45 6.67
CA SER A 100 14.12 -11.62 5.24
C SER A 100 13.12 -10.86 4.37
N THR A 101 11.85 -10.81 4.75
CA THR A 101 10.82 -10.07 4.04
C THR A 101 11.09 -8.56 4.08
N LEU A 102 11.44 -8.02 5.25
CA LEU A 102 11.78 -6.61 5.40
C LEU A 102 13.02 -6.20 4.60
N VAL A 103 14.10 -6.99 4.67
CA VAL A 103 15.34 -6.72 3.91
C VAL A 103 15.08 -6.70 2.42
N LYS A 104 14.31 -7.65 1.90
CA LYS A 104 13.93 -7.70 0.48
C LYS A 104 13.07 -6.51 0.06
N PHE A 105 12.15 -6.08 0.94
CA PHE A 105 11.35 -4.89 0.70
C PHE A 105 12.22 -3.63 0.60
N LEU A 106 13.15 -3.43 1.53
CA LEU A 106 14.06 -2.29 1.50
C LEU A 106 15.01 -2.33 0.29
N LEU A 107 15.49 -3.51 -0.11
CA LEU A 107 16.26 -3.68 -1.34
C LEU A 107 15.43 -3.32 -2.58
N TYR A 108 14.17 -3.75 -2.61
CA TYR A 108 13.25 -3.36 -3.68
C TYR A 108 13.07 -1.84 -3.74
N ALA A 109 12.85 -1.18 -2.59
CA ALA A 109 12.72 0.27 -2.50
C ALA A 109 14.01 0.99 -2.97
N ALA A 110 15.19 0.48 -2.63
CA ALA A 110 16.45 1.03 -3.09
C ALA A 110 16.62 0.87 -4.62
N PHE A 111 16.30 -0.29 -5.19
CA PHE A 111 16.36 -0.51 -6.64
C PHE A 111 15.36 0.39 -7.39
N THR A 112 14.17 0.56 -6.83
CA THR A 112 13.18 1.53 -7.35
C THR A 112 13.77 2.94 -7.33
N GLY A 113 14.48 3.33 -6.26
CA GLY A 113 15.14 4.62 -6.15
C GLY A 113 16.19 4.83 -7.25
N VAL A 114 17.04 3.83 -7.51
CA VAL A 114 18.01 3.92 -8.63
C VAL A 114 17.29 4.06 -9.97
N SER A 115 16.22 3.28 -10.20
CA SER A 115 15.43 3.37 -11.44
C SER A 115 14.75 4.73 -11.60
N PHE A 116 14.32 5.34 -10.50
CA PHE A 116 13.65 6.65 -10.49
C PHE A 116 14.62 7.85 -10.56
N SER A 117 15.91 7.60 -10.39
CA SER A 117 16.91 8.69 -10.44
C SER A 117 16.90 9.45 -11.77
N SER A 118 16.54 8.78 -12.87
CA SER A 118 16.35 9.42 -14.18
C SER A 118 15.26 10.50 -14.16
N ILE A 119 14.20 10.33 -13.38
CA ILE A 119 13.10 11.30 -13.28
C ILE A 119 13.64 12.64 -12.77
N PHE A 120 14.58 12.64 -11.80
CA PHE A 120 15.21 13.83 -11.26
C PHE A 120 16.12 14.57 -12.27
N LEU A 121 16.53 13.91 -13.35
CA LEU A 121 17.30 14.53 -14.42
C LEU A 121 16.40 15.25 -15.44
N TYR A 122 15.16 14.80 -15.63
CA TYR A 122 14.28 15.29 -16.67
C TYR A 122 13.18 16.23 -16.16
N PHE A 123 12.82 16.14 -14.87
CA PHE A 123 11.75 16.93 -14.29
C PHE A 123 12.27 17.95 -13.26
N ARG A 124 11.60 19.08 -13.20
CA ARG A 124 11.84 20.10 -12.16
C ARG A 124 11.42 19.58 -10.79
N ALA A 125 12.13 19.98 -9.75
CA ALA A 125 11.81 19.57 -8.38
C ALA A 125 10.39 20.00 -7.96
N GLU A 126 9.94 21.19 -8.38
CA GLU A 126 8.59 21.69 -8.08
C GLU A 126 7.51 20.77 -8.65
N THR A 127 7.66 20.32 -9.90
CA THR A 127 6.74 19.37 -10.55
C THR A 127 6.70 18.05 -9.81
N LEU A 128 7.85 17.52 -9.39
CA LEU A 128 7.91 16.26 -8.65
C LEU A 128 7.25 16.37 -7.26
N VAL A 129 7.44 17.49 -6.57
CA VAL A 129 6.77 17.76 -5.28
C VAL A 129 5.25 17.84 -5.48
N LEU A 130 4.78 18.53 -6.51
CA LEU A 130 3.35 18.62 -6.82
C LEU A 130 2.75 17.24 -7.13
N CYS A 131 3.43 16.44 -7.95
CA CYS A 131 3.03 15.06 -8.24
C CYS A 131 2.99 14.20 -6.95
N PHE A 132 3.98 14.36 -6.07
CA PHE A 132 4.01 13.63 -4.81
C PHE A 132 2.85 14.01 -3.90
N LEU A 133 2.55 15.30 -3.75
CA LEU A 133 1.41 15.79 -2.96
C LEU A 133 0.07 15.32 -3.54
N ALA A 134 -0.09 15.39 -4.86
CA ALA A 134 -1.28 14.87 -5.55
C ALA A 134 -1.44 13.36 -5.35
N THR A 135 -0.33 12.61 -5.44
CA THR A 135 -0.31 11.17 -5.16
C THR A 135 -0.71 10.89 -3.71
N ALA A 136 -0.10 11.59 -2.76
CA ALA A 136 -0.38 11.40 -1.33
C ALA A 136 -1.85 11.72 -0.99
N ALA A 137 -2.41 12.78 -1.57
CA ALA A 137 -3.82 13.14 -1.38
C ALA A 137 -4.76 12.09 -1.99
N SER A 138 -4.51 11.66 -3.22
CA SER A 138 -5.33 10.65 -3.91
C SER A 138 -5.24 9.29 -3.21
N PHE A 139 -4.03 8.86 -2.87
CA PHE A 139 -3.76 7.63 -2.13
C PHE A 139 -4.44 7.65 -0.75
N GLY A 140 -4.25 8.72 0.03
CA GLY A 140 -4.86 8.86 1.35
C GLY A 140 -6.38 8.86 1.29
N GLY A 141 -6.97 9.59 0.34
CA GLY A 141 -8.41 9.61 0.11
C GLY A 141 -8.97 8.21 -0.22
N MET A 142 -8.29 7.47 -1.12
CA MET A 142 -8.72 6.12 -1.50
C MET A 142 -8.47 5.08 -0.40
N ALA A 143 -7.41 5.23 0.39
CA ALA A 143 -7.17 4.40 1.56
C ALA A 143 -8.27 4.59 2.61
N LEU A 144 -8.65 5.85 2.92
CA LEU A 144 -9.76 6.14 3.82
C LEU A 144 -11.08 5.60 3.27
N TYR A 145 -11.33 5.76 1.97
CA TYR A 145 -12.50 5.17 1.33
C TYR A 145 -12.52 3.64 1.50
N GLY A 146 -11.39 2.96 1.28
CA GLY A 146 -11.24 1.51 1.47
C GLY A 146 -11.55 1.06 2.90
N LEU A 147 -11.14 1.84 3.91
CA LEU A 147 -11.38 1.53 5.32
C LEU A 147 -12.84 1.71 5.75
N TYR A 148 -13.46 2.82 5.35
CA TYR A 148 -14.75 3.26 5.90
C TYR A 148 -15.93 2.99 4.98
N SER A 149 -15.72 2.64 3.72
CA SER A 149 -16.82 2.34 2.79
C SER A 149 -17.63 1.13 3.24
N LYS A 150 -18.95 1.29 3.17
CA LYS A 150 -19.91 0.20 3.38
C LYS A 150 -20.11 -0.69 2.14
N ARG A 151 -19.54 -0.30 0.99
CA ARG A 151 -19.63 -1.07 -0.27
C ARG A 151 -18.70 -2.28 -0.22
N ASP A 152 -19.06 -3.31 -0.95
CA ASP A 152 -18.22 -4.48 -1.15
C ASP A 152 -17.10 -4.16 -2.16
N ILE A 153 -16.01 -3.54 -1.62
CA ILE A 153 -14.83 -3.20 -2.42
C ILE A 153 -14.07 -4.47 -2.85
N LEU A 154 -14.21 -5.58 -2.11
CA LEU A 154 -13.52 -6.83 -2.44
C LEU A 154 -14.04 -7.46 -3.73
N SER A 155 -15.28 -7.20 -4.09
CA SER A 155 -15.84 -7.63 -5.38
C SER A 155 -15.14 -6.99 -6.59
N TRP A 156 -14.44 -5.87 -6.41
CA TRP A 156 -13.67 -5.20 -7.46
C TRP A 156 -12.38 -5.92 -7.85
N GLY A 157 -11.92 -6.88 -7.02
CA GLY A 157 -10.63 -7.55 -7.20
C GLY A 157 -10.41 -8.12 -8.60
N GLY A 158 -11.40 -8.80 -9.18
CA GLY A 158 -11.31 -9.34 -10.54
C GLY A 158 -11.20 -8.26 -11.61
N THR A 159 -12.00 -7.19 -11.50
CA THR A 159 -11.99 -6.04 -12.43
C THR A 159 -10.67 -5.27 -12.35
N LEU A 160 -10.16 -5.02 -11.14
CA LEU A 160 -8.90 -4.32 -10.93
C LEU A 160 -7.71 -5.14 -11.44
N PHE A 161 -7.71 -6.46 -11.19
CA PHE A 161 -6.67 -7.34 -11.72
C PHE A 161 -6.71 -7.39 -13.25
N GLY A 162 -7.89 -7.47 -13.86
CA GLY A 162 -8.08 -7.34 -15.29
C GLY A 162 -7.60 -5.99 -15.83
N GLY A 163 -7.86 -4.91 -15.08
CA GLY A 163 -7.36 -3.56 -15.36
C GLY A 163 -5.83 -3.47 -15.36
N LEU A 164 -5.16 -4.13 -14.38
CA LEU A 164 -3.69 -4.20 -14.35
C LEU A 164 -3.12 -4.94 -15.56
N ILE A 165 -3.71 -6.08 -15.95
CA ILE A 165 -3.29 -6.82 -17.14
C ILE A 165 -3.53 -5.96 -18.38
N GLY A 166 -4.68 -5.30 -18.48
CA GLY A 166 -5.00 -4.38 -19.57
C GLY A 166 -3.99 -3.23 -19.68
N LEU A 167 -3.63 -2.61 -18.54
CA LEU A 167 -2.60 -1.56 -18.51
C LEU A 167 -1.24 -2.08 -18.99
N LEU A 168 -0.83 -3.29 -18.58
CA LEU A 168 0.41 -3.90 -19.03
C LEU A 168 0.41 -4.09 -20.56
N VAL A 169 -0.69 -4.60 -21.13
CA VAL A 169 -0.84 -4.76 -22.58
C VAL A 169 -0.80 -3.40 -23.29
N LEU A 170 -1.52 -2.40 -22.77
CA LEU A 170 -1.52 -1.05 -23.33
C LEU A 170 -0.14 -0.39 -23.26
N MET A 171 0.62 -0.62 -22.18
CA MET A 171 2.00 -0.12 -22.07
C MET A 171 2.92 -0.77 -23.11
N LEU A 172 2.80 -2.09 -23.34
CA LEU A 172 3.56 -2.79 -24.38
C LEU A 172 3.19 -2.28 -25.77
N LEU A 173 1.89 -2.07 -26.07
CA LEU A 173 1.44 -1.45 -27.32
C LEU A 173 1.95 -0.02 -27.46
N GLY A 174 1.96 0.76 -26.37
CA GLY A 174 2.46 2.12 -26.34
C GLY A 174 3.96 2.24 -26.64
N PHE A 175 4.73 1.15 -26.42
CA PHE A 175 6.14 1.11 -26.83
C PHE A 175 6.31 1.14 -28.36
N PHE A 176 5.33 0.57 -29.09
CA PHE A 176 5.33 0.56 -30.55
C PHE A 176 4.58 1.76 -31.15
N LEU A 177 3.66 2.35 -30.41
CA LEU A 177 2.80 3.44 -30.83
C LEU A 177 3.28 4.76 -30.21
N SER A 178 4.01 5.58 -30.99
CA SER A 178 4.50 6.89 -30.53
C SER A 178 3.40 7.98 -30.63
N VAL A 179 2.18 7.70 -30.16
CA VAL A 179 1.04 8.65 -30.23
C VAL A 179 0.82 9.30 -28.87
N PRO A 180 1.01 10.63 -28.73
CA PRO A 180 0.87 11.33 -27.43
C PRO A 180 -0.49 11.10 -26.76
N THR A 181 -1.60 11.21 -27.52
CA THR A 181 -2.96 10.98 -27.00
C THR A 181 -3.15 9.58 -26.44
N PHE A 182 -2.52 8.55 -27.02
CA PHE A 182 -2.56 7.19 -26.52
C PHE A 182 -1.84 7.08 -25.17
N HIS A 183 -0.71 7.74 -25.02
CA HIS A 183 0.03 7.79 -23.76
C HIS A 183 -0.73 8.55 -22.68
N LEU A 184 -1.45 9.61 -23.03
CA LEU A 184 -2.34 10.33 -22.12
C LEU A 184 -3.46 9.42 -21.60
N PHE A 185 -4.12 8.69 -22.51
CA PHE A 185 -5.17 7.73 -22.16
C PHE A 185 -4.66 6.65 -21.19
N ILE A 186 -3.50 6.05 -21.46
CA ILE A 186 -2.88 5.07 -20.55
C ILE A 186 -2.61 5.69 -19.17
N SER A 187 -2.15 6.93 -19.12
CA SER A 187 -1.83 7.59 -17.85
C SER A 187 -3.08 7.84 -17.01
N VAL A 188 -4.17 8.33 -17.62
CA VAL A 188 -5.46 8.52 -16.93
C VAL A 188 -6.01 7.19 -16.44
N LEU A 189 -6.01 6.16 -17.29
CA LEU A 189 -6.48 4.82 -16.90
C LEU A 189 -5.64 4.23 -15.77
N GLY A 190 -4.32 4.42 -15.82
CA GLY A 190 -3.40 3.99 -14.76
C GLY A 190 -3.70 4.64 -13.42
N VAL A 191 -3.92 5.96 -13.40
CA VAL A 191 -4.33 6.67 -12.18
C VAL A 191 -5.61 6.05 -11.59
N LEU A 192 -6.64 5.83 -12.42
CA LEU A 192 -7.92 5.28 -11.97
C LEU A 192 -7.77 3.85 -11.41
N VAL A 193 -7.01 3.00 -12.11
CA VAL A 193 -6.76 1.61 -11.68
C VAL A 193 -6.01 1.59 -10.34
N PHE A 194 -4.93 2.37 -10.18
CA PHE A 194 -4.16 2.36 -8.93
C PHE A 194 -4.87 3.07 -7.78
N MET A 195 -5.72 4.04 -8.02
CA MET A 195 -6.64 4.55 -7.02
C MET A 195 -7.59 3.44 -6.53
N GLY A 196 -8.19 2.67 -7.44
CA GLY A 196 -9.03 1.53 -7.10
C GLY A 196 -8.27 0.44 -6.34
N MET A 197 -7.03 0.12 -6.75
CA MET A 197 -6.15 -0.84 -6.07
C MET A 197 -5.85 -0.40 -4.64
N THR A 198 -5.54 0.88 -4.42
CA THR A 198 -5.31 1.44 -3.08
C THR A 198 -6.49 1.18 -2.14
N ALA A 199 -7.72 1.44 -2.60
CA ALA A 199 -8.92 1.18 -1.81
C ALA A 199 -9.12 -0.33 -1.55
N TYR A 200 -8.94 -1.15 -2.58
CA TYR A 200 -9.05 -2.61 -2.49
C TYR A 200 -8.03 -3.20 -1.53
N ASP A 201 -6.75 -2.85 -1.68
CA ASP A 201 -5.67 -3.40 -0.85
C ASP A 201 -5.79 -2.94 0.60
N THR A 202 -6.16 -1.67 0.84
CA THR A 202 -6.44 -1.18 2.20
C THR A 202 -7.59 -1.96 2.85
N ARG A 203 -8.69 -2.24 2.12
CA ARG A 203 -9.80 -3.05 2.62
C ARG A 203 -9.38 -4.48 2.90
N LYS A 204 -8.65 -5.10 2.01
CA LYS A 204 -8.09 -6.45 2.15
C LYS A 204 -7.20 -6.57 3.38
N LEU A 205 -6.31 -5.60 3.61
CA LEU A 205 -5.44 -5.55 4.79
C LEU A 205 -6.22 -5.43 6.10
N SER A 206 -7.30 -4.65 6.11
CA SER A 206 -8.20 -4.55 7.25
C SER A 206 -8.79 -5.90 7.64
N LEU A 207 -9.22 -6.69 6.66
CA LEU A 207 -9.78 -8.03 6.90
C LEU A 207 -8.70 -9.05 7.26
N MET A 208 -7.51 -8.96 6.65
CA MET A 208 -6.38 -9.82 7.02
C MET A 208 -6.00 -9.67 8.49
N TYR A 209 -6.02 -8.45 9.03
CA TYR A 209 -5.82 -8.23 10.45
C TYR A 209 -6.89 -8.94 11.30
N ASP A 210 -8.16 -8.81 10.92
CA ASP A 210 -9.27 -9.39 11.66
C ASP A 210 -9.19 -10.94 11.75
N HIS A 211 -8.55 -11.59 10.76
CA HIS A 211 -8.32 -13.05 10.75
C HIS A 211 -6.99 -13.46 11.43
N ALA A 212 -5.99 -12.59 11.47
CA ALA A 212 -4.64 -12.90 11.96
C ALA A 212 -4.35 -12.32 13.35
N ALA A 213 -5.30 -11.63 13.97
CA ALA A 213 -5.14 -11.00 15.28
C ALA A 213 -4.73 -12.05 16.33
N GLY A 214 -3.59 -11.80 17.01
CA GLY A 214 -3.03 -12.69 18.03
C GLY A 214 -2.10 -13.79 17.52
N THR A 215 -1.83 -13.90 16.23
CA THR A 215 -0.91 -14.89 15.67
C THR A 215 0.50 -14.30 15.45
N ARG A 216 1.56 -15.16 15.48
CA ARG A 216 2.94 -14.75 15.13
C ARG A 216 3.06 -14.25 13.69
N VAL A 217 2.08 -14.50 12.85
CA VAL A 217 2.04 -14.14 11.42
C VAL A 217 1.66 -12.65 11.23
N GLY A 218 1.09 -11.99 12.24
CA GLY A 218 0.63 -10.60 12.15
C GLY A 218 1.71 -9.60 11.73
N GLN A 219 2.96 -9.76 12.18
CA GLN A 219 4.07 -8.89 11.76
C GLN A 219 4.46 -9.10 10.28
N ALA A 220 4.44 -10.34 9.79
CA ALA A 220 4.73 -10.62 8.39
C ALA A 220 3.66 -10.02 7.46
N TYR A 221 2.41 -10.01 7.91
CA TYR A 221 1.31 -9.38 7.16
C TYR A 221 1.40 -7.85 7.12
N SER A 222 1.90 -7.19 8.19
CA SER A 222 2.10 -5.73 8.14
C SER A 222 3.19 -5.32 7.13
N ILE A 223 4.28 -6.11 7.01
CA ILE A 223 5.33 -5.85 6.01
C ILE A 223 4.81 -6.11 4.60
N TYR A 224 4.05 -7.19 4.41
CA TYR A 224 3.44 -7.48 3.11
C TYR A 224 2.44 -6.40 2.69
N GLY A 225 1.60 -5.96 3.62
CA GLY A 225 0.68 -4.87 3.39
C GLY A 225 1.39 -3.56 3.05
N ALA A 226 2.47 -3.25 3.78
CA ALA A 226 3.31 -2.09 3.48
C ALA A 226 3.91 -2.17 2.08
N PHE A 227 4.34 -3.35 1.64
CA PHE A 227 4.87 -3.56 0.30
C PHE A 227 3.79 -3.38 -0.79
N GLN A 228 2.58 -3.93 -0.60
CA GLN A 228 1.47 -3.74 -1.55
C GLN A 228 1.09 -2.26 -1.68
N LEU A 229 0.85 -1.58 -0.55
CA LEU A 229 0.53 -0.16 -0.55
C LEU A 229 1.67 0.71 -1.12
N TYR A 230 2.93 0.32 -0.90
CA TYR A 230 4.08 0.96 -1.51
C TYR A 230 4.03 0.84 -3.05
N LEU A 231 3.72 -0.34 -3.59
CA LEU A 231 3.59 -0.54 -5.04
C LEU A 231 2.45 0.31 -5.62
N ASP A 232 1.31 0.38 -4.95
CA ASP A 232 0.19 1.22 -5.38
C ASP A 232 0.60 2.69 -5.43
N PHE A 233 1.26 3.19 -4.37
CA PHE A 233 1.72 4.57 -4.28
C PHE A 233 2.72 4.91 -5.40
N ILE A 234 3.72 4.07 -5.58
CA ILE A 234 4.78 4.28 -6.58
C ILE A 234 4.20 4.28 -8.00
N ASN A 235 3.29 3.35 -8.31
CA ASN A 235 2.67 3.31 -9.63
C ASN A 235 1.74 4.52 -9.85
N LEU A 236 0.94 4.89 -8.84
CA LEU A 236 0.10 6.09 -8.90
C LEU A 236 0.95 7.36 -9.13
N PHE A 237 2.08 7.49 -8.43
CA PHE A 237 3.03 8.57 -8.62
C PHE A 237 3.57 8.62 -10.05
N LEU A 238 4.01 7.49 -10.60
CA LEU A 238 4.53 7.42 -11.96
C LEU A 238 3.49 7.82 -13.01
N TYR A 239 2.24 7.37 -12.86
CA TYR A 239 1.18 7.74 -13.78
C TYR A 239 0.81 9.23 -13.67
N LEU A 240 0.87 9.82 -12.46
CA LEU A 240 0.65 11.25 -12.27
C LEU A 240 1.81 12.09 -12.85
N VAL A 241 3.07 11.68 -12.63
CA VAL A 241 4.23 12.34 -13.26
C VAL A 241 4.09 12.31 -14.77
N ARG A 242 3.73 11.14 -15.33
CA ARG A 242 3.53 11.00 -16.78
C ARG A 242 2.38 11.86 -17.29
N LEU A 243 1.26 11.92 -16.57
CA LEU A 243 0.11 12.72 -16.92
C LEU A 243 0.46 14.21 -16.99
N ILE A 244 1.10 14.75 -15.95
CA ILE A 244 1.52 16.16 -15.90
C ILE A 244 2.53 16.45 -17.01
N SER A 245 3.50 15.55 -17.26
CA SER A 245 4.50 15.74 -18.30
C SER A 245 3.94 15.79 -19.72
N LEU A 246 2.80 15.18 -19.96
CA LEU A 246 2.12 15.22 -21.26
C LEU A 246 1.29 16.49 -21.42
N THR A 247 0.77 17.03 -20.31
CA THR A 247 -0.05 18.25 -20.29
C THR A 247 0.81 19.53 -20.38
N ASP A 248 2.03 19.52 -19.85
CA ASP A 248 2.96 20.68 -19.88
C ASP A 248 3.67 20.86 -21.25
N ARG A 249 3.41 20.00 -22.23
CA ARG A 249 4.01 20.07 -23.57
C ARG A 249 3.16 20.80 -24.60
N ASP A 250 1.92 21.15 -24.26
CA ASP A 250 0.99 21.94 -25.07
C ASP A 250 1.04 23.43 -24.61
#